data_228b137a443a5e1aefba827e21fc02f4
#
_entry.id   228b137a443a5e1aefba827e21fc02f4
#
_cell.length_a   1.000
_cell.length_b   1.000
_cell.length_c   1.000
_cell.angle_alpha   90.00
_cell.angle_beta   90.00
_cell.angle_gamma   90.00
#
_symmetry.space_group_name_H-M   'P 1'
#
loop_
_entity.id
_entity.type
_entity.pdbx_description
1 polymer ?
#
loop_
_entity_poly.entity_id
_entity_poly.type
_entity_poly.pdbx_seq_one_letter_code
_entity_poly.pdbx_strand_id
1 'polypeptide(L)'
;MQSIESIADSPFSQNPNNSSSSSVNGLYGWLFECHGFWHNLALIIPSLLFALFLGFQAKKSFQKLSHGRSYIMISYYGSLWLVSLLNLAWCSLQAWECTPGKEMVWNILSLFTTSGMLFLEVSLVAFLLQGNYTSGLEALTRTFVVSGLIVGLDLLLKVKWGLWVVHRLVLTAIYGFILFMYHSKWRERLPARPAFYKYVAIMFILNALALIACGLTGNGAGFGFWLYSATIVCYHALYLPLLYITFLADFFQEEDLHLENVYYSEMKDAGFFDTDWE
;
A
#
# COMPACT_ATOMS: atom_id res chain seq x y z
N MET A 1 -21.59 -14.29 2.94
CA MET A 1 -21.58 -12.82 2.91
C MET A 1 -22.98 -12.20 3.08
N GLN A 2 -24.07 -12.92 2.82
CA GLN A 2 -25.44 -12.43 3.02
C GLN A 2 -25.92 -12.31 4.48
N SER A 3 -25.18 -12.84 5.45
CA SER A 3 -25.61 -12.86 6.86
C SER A 3 -25.14 -11.67 7.71
N ILE A 4 -24.35 -10.74 7.15
CA ILE A 4 -23.84 -9.56 7.88
C ILE A 4 -24.61 -8.28 7.49
N GLU A 5 -25.33 -8.28 6.37
CA GLU A 5 -26.13 -7.12 5.89
C GLU A 5 -27.43 -6.86 6.67
N SER A 6 -27.88 -7.79 7.51
CA SER A 6 -29.21 -7.68 8.16
C SER A 6 -29.21 -6.91 9.50
N ILE A 7 -28.10 -6.32 9.95
CA ILE A 7 -28.04 -5.64 11.26
C ILE A 7 -27.97 -4.11 11.15
N ALA A 8 -27.91 -3.55 9.93
CA ALA A 8 -27.78 -2.09 9.71
C ALA A 8 -29.09 -1.35 9.40
N ASP A 9 -30.24 -2.01 9.41
CA ASP A 9 -31.53 -1.33 9.19
C ASP A 9 -32.10 -0.76 10.48
N SER A 10 -31.71 0.48 10.80
CA SER A 10 -32.51 1.39 11.64
C SER A 10 -33.28 2.33 10.71
N PRO A 11 -34.63 2.40 10.86
CA PRO A 11 -35.43 3.26 10.00
C PRO A 11 -35.31 4.72 10.43
N PHE A 12 -34.46 5.50 9.76
CA PHE A 12 -34.53 6.95 9.85
C PHE A 12 -35.55 7.44 8.81
N SER A 13 -36.66 7.89 9.34
CA SER A 13 -37.85 8.43 8.64
C SER A 13 -37.49 9.37 7.51
N GLN A 14 -37.75 8.98 6.27
CA GLN A 14 -37.78 9.86 5.12
C GLN A 14 -39.04 10.68 5.11
N ASN A 15 -38.90 11.99 5.20
CA ASN A 15 -39.99 12.96 4.94
C ASN A 15 -39.94 13.35 3.45
N PRO A 16 -40.93 13.01 2.63
CA PRO A 16 -40.92 13.31 1.20
C PRO A 16 -41.59 14.66 0.90
N ASN A 17 -40.86 15.75 0.97
CA ASN A 17 -41.24 17.00 0.29
C ASN A 17 -40.07 17.98 0.30
N ASN A 18 -39.30 18.04 -0.81
CA ASN A 18 -38.81 19.30 -1.39
C ASN A 18 -38.07 19.03 -2.69
N SER A 19 -38.77 19.08 -3.78
CA SER A 19 -38.24 19.19 -5.13
C SER A 19 -37.81 20.63 -5.35
N SER A 20 -36.51 20.94 -5.32
CA SER A 20 -35.84 22.00 -6.09
C SER A 20 -34.49 22.40 -5.45
N SER A 21 -33.41 21.69 -5.77
CA SER A 21 -32.03 22.22 -5.73
C SER A 21 -31.03 21.21 -6.32
N SER A 22 -31.08 21.06 -7.65
CA SER A 22 -30.45 19.93 -8.33
C SER A 22 -29.03 20.16 -8.88
N SER A 23 -28.26 21.12 -8.40
CA SER A 23 -26.91 21.29 -8.90
C SER A 23 -25.80 21.48 -7.83
N VAL A 24 -26.14 21.89 -6.63
CA VAL A 24 -25.20 22.03 -5.52
C VAL A 24 -25.06 20.70 -4.74
N ASN A 25 -26.03 19.81 -4.87
CA ASN A 25 -26.10 18.55 -4.11
C ASN A 25 -25.19 17.44 -4.63
N GLY A 26 -24.66 17.53 -5.86
CA GLY A 26 -23.89 16.42 -6.45
C GLY A 26 -22.59 16.12 -5.70
N LEU A 27 -21.81 17.15 -5.37
CA LEU A 27 -20.50 16.98 -4.73
C LEU A 27 -20.63 16.73 -3.23
N TYR A 28 -21.61 17.37 -2.58
CA TYR A 28 -21.94 17.11 -1.18
C TYR A 28 -22.55 15.72 -1.00
N GLY A 29 -23.51 15.32 -1.82
CA GLY A 29 -24.08 13.97 -1.80
C GLY A 29 -23.00 12.91 -1.97
N TRP A 30 -22.14 13.07 -2.97
CA TRP A 30 -21.02 12.16 -3.24
C TRP A 30 -20.03 11.99 -2.06
N LEU A 31 -19.75 13.06 -1.31
CA LEU A 31 -18.87 13.03 -0.14
C LEU A 31 -19.55 12.46 1.11
N PHE A 32 -20.88 12.61 1.25
CA PHE A 32 -21.61 12.15 2.44
C PHE A 32 -22.23 10.77 2.29
N GLU A 33 -22.43 10.31 1.05
CA GLU A 33 -22.95 8.96 0.81
C GLU A 33 -21.93 7.90 1.21
N CYS A 34 -22.44 6.78 1.72
CA CYS A 34 -21.70 5.55 2.03
C CYS A 34 -20.92 5.56 3.35
N HIS A 35 -19.83 6.27 3.48
CA HIS A 35 -18.92 6.16 4.65
C HIS A 35 -18.80 7.46 5.47
N GLY A 36 -19.41 8.53 5.00
CA GLY A 36 -19.37 9.84 5.64
C GLY A 36 -18.20 10.72 5.21
N PHE A 37 -18.43 12.02 5.31
CA PHE A 37 -17.54 13.08 4.81
C PHE A 37 -16.10 12.96 5.34
N TRP A 38 -15.95 12.81 6.66
CA TRP A 38 -14.62 12.77 7.29
C TRP A 38 -13.79 11.57 6.88
N HIS A 39 -14.42 10.42 6.69
CA HIS A 39 -13.74 9.21 6.24
C HIS A 39 -13.20 9.38 4.82
N ASN A 40 -14.05 9.85 3.89
CA ASN A 40 -13.67 10.09 2.49
C ASN A 40 -12.57 11.15 2.39
N LEU A 41 -12.67 12.24 3.16
CA LEU A 41 -11.67 13.29 3.19
C LEU A 41 -10.31 12.80 3.71
N ALA A 42 -10.32 11.98 4.77
CA ALA A 42 -9.11 11.39 5.34
C ALA A 42 -8.39 10.42 4.38
N LEU A 43 -9.09 9.82 3.43
CA LEU A 43 -8.50 8.99 2.37
C LEU A 43 -8.02 9.82 1.18
N ILE A 44 -8.82 10.77 0.71
CA ILE A 44 -8.54 11.54 -0.51
C ILE A 44 -7.37 12.50 -0.30
N ILE A 45 -7.35 13.26 0.79
CA ILE A 45 -6.34 14.30 1.00
C ILE A 45 -4.91 13.75 1.02
N PRO A 46 -4.55 12.73 1.83
CA PRO A 46 -3.20 12.19 1.85
C PRO A 46 -2.80 11.58 0.51
N SER A 47 -3.71 10.85 -0.15
CA SER A 47 -3.46 10.22 -1.44
C SER A 47 -3.20 11.27 -2.53
N LEU A 48 -3.98 12.36 -2.53
CA LEU A 48 -3.80 13.49 -3.47
C LEU A 48 -2.49 14.22 -3.19
N LEU A 49 -2.20 14.54 -1.93
CA LEU A 49 -0.94 15.21 -1.55
C LEU A 49 0.27 14.39 -1.94
N PHE A 50 0.22 13.07 -1.75
CA PHE A 50 1.31 12.19 -2.16
C PHE A 50 1.47 12.14 -3.68
N ALA A 51 0.39 12.03 -4.44
CA ALA A 51 0.43 12.06 -5.90
C ALA A 51 0.97 13.40 -6.44
N LEU A 52 0.58 14.53 -5.85
CA LEU A 52 1.11 15.85 -6.17
C LEU A 52 2.61 15.95 -5.83
N PHE A 53 3.02 15.46 -4.66
CA PHE A 53 4.43 15.41 -4.27
C PHE A 53 5.27 14.62 -5.28
N LEU A 54 4.82 13.43 -5.70
CA LEU A 54 5.46 12.65 -6.75
C LEU A 54 5.52 13.44 -8.07
N GLY A 55 4.45 14.15 -8.42
CA GLY A 55 4.37 15.00 -9.62
C GLY A 55 5.39 16.14 -9.62
N PHE A 56 5.50 16.87 -8.51
CA PHE A 56 6.51 17.92 -8.37
C PHE A 56 7.93 17.39 -8.46
N GLN A 57 8.18 16.21 -7.90
CA GLN A 57 9.50 15.60 -7.91
C GLN A 57 9.80 14.83 -9.20
N ALA A 58 8.79 14.53 -10.03
CA ALA A 58 8.90 13.67 -11.21
C ALA A 58 10.03 14.09 -12.16
N LYS A 59 10.16 15.41 -12.46
CA LYS A 59 11.19 15.91 -13.37
C LYS A 59 12.60 15.62 -12.85
N LYS A 60 12.87 15.90 -11.57
CA LYS A 60 14.17 15.65 -10.92
C LYS A 60 14.48 14.15 -10.85
N SER A 61 13.48 13.36 -10.45
CA SER A 61 13.58 11.91 -10.35
C SER A 61 13.84 11.25 -11.71
N PHE A 62 13.12 11.69 -12.75
CA PHE A 62 13.29 11.15 -14.11
C PHE A 62 14.67 11.45 -14.69
N GLN A 63 15.18 12.67 -14.49
CA GLN A 63 16.54 13.02 -14.89
C GLN A 63 17.57 12.13 -14.20
N LYS A 64 17.44 11.93 -12.88
CA LYS A 64 18.36 11.10 -12.10
C LYS A 64 18.30 9.62 -12.52
N LEU A 65 17.11 9.08 -12.75
CA LEU A 65 16.92 7.70 -13.25
C LEU A 65 17.50 7.51 -14.67
N SER A 66 17.37 8.51 -15.54
CA SER A 66 17.92 8.46 -16.89
C SER A 66 19.45 8.46 -16.92
N HIS A 67 20.11 9.17 -15.99
CA HIS A 67 21.57 9.19 -15.89
C HIS A 67 22.10 7.94 -15.15
N GLY A 68 21.43 7.53 -14.07
CA GLY A 68 21.88 6.42 -13.22
C GLY A 68 21.65 5.01 -13.79
N ARG A 69 20.88 4.87 -14.87
CA ARG A 69 20.57 3.60 -15.58
C ARG A 69 20.23 2.38 -14.68
N SER A 70 19.76 2.60 -13.46
CA SER A 70 19.35 1.53 -12.58
C SER A 70 17.94 1.01 -12.94
N TYR A 71 17.86 -0.14 -13.61
CA TYR A 71 16.58 -0.77 -13.98
C TYR A 71 15.72 -1.09 -12.75
N ILE A 72 16.36 -1.42 -11.63
CA ILE A 72 15.67 -1.73 -10.37
C ILE A 72 14.90 -0.51 -9.88
N MET A 73 15.59 0.65 -9.77
CA MET A 73 14.97 1.90 -9.31
C MET A 73 13.89 2.39 -10.27
N ILE A 74 14.11 2.25 -11.59
CA ILE A 74 13.11 2.60 -12.61
C ILE A 74 11.86 1.75 -12.42
N SER A 75 12.01 0.44 -12.22
CA SER A 75 10.88 -0.48 -12.05
C SER A 75 10.08 -0.20 -10.78
N TYR A 76 10.75 0.02 -9.65
CA TYR A 76 10.08 0.34 -8.39
C TYR A 76 9.43 1.73 -8.42
N TYR A 77 10.08 2.73 -9.01
CA TYR A 77 9.51 4.06 -9.15
C TYR A 77 8.29 4.07 -10.09
N GLY A 78 8.37 3.34 -11.21
CA GLY A 78 7.24 3.16 -12.11
C GLY A 78 6.06 2.43 -11.46
N SER A 79 6.35 1.36 -10.71
CA SER A 79 5.33 0.62 -9.95
C SER A 79 4.70 1.48 -8.85
N LEU A 80 5.49 2.31 -8.16
CA LEU A 80 5.00 3.26 -7.16
C LEU A 80 4.04 4.28 -7.77
N TRP A 81 4.37 4.84 -8.95
CA TRP A 81 3.48 5.74 -9.67
C TRP A 81 2.16 5.07 -10.03
N LEU A 82 2.23 3.87 -10.62
CA LEU A 82 1.03 3.12 -11.00
C LEU A 82 0.12 2.87 -9.79
N VAL A 83 0.68 2.36 -8.70
CA VAL A 83 -0.09 2.04 -7.49
C VAL A 83 -0.59 3.31 -6.80
N SER A 84 0.16 4.42 -6.82
CA SER A 84 -0.29 5.71 -6.28
C SER A 84 -1.50 6.26 -7.02
N LEU A 85 -1.51 6.17 -8.36
CA LEU A 85 -2.65 6.60 -9.17
C LEU A 85 -3.87 5.69 -8.95
N LEU A 86 -3.67 4.37 -8.87
CA LEU A 86 -4.75 3.42 -8.54
C LEU A 86 -5.33 3.70 -7.15
N ASN A 87 -4.47 3.96 -6.16
CA ASN A 87 -4.91 4.31 -4.80
C ASN A 87 -5.70 5.62 -4.77
N LEU A 88 -5.23 6.65 -5.47
CA LEU A 88 -5.94 7.92 -5.59
C LEU A 88 -7.31 7.74 -6.27
N ALA A 89 -7.37 6.98 -7.36
CA ALA A 89 -8.62 6.67 -8.04
C ALA A 89 -9.59 5.92 -7.11
N TRP A 90 -9.10 4.90 -6.40
CA TRP A 90 -9.90 4.14 -5.44
C TRP A 90 -10.42 5.03 -4.30
N CYS A 91 -9.56 5.85 -3.68
CA CYS A 91 -9.95 6.81 -2.63
C CYS A 91 -10.98 7.83 -3.14
N SER A 92 -10.86 8.27 -4.40
CA SER A 92 -11.76 9.26 -4.99
C SER A 92 -13.12 8.68 -5.38
N LEU A 93 -13.20 7.38 -5.66
CA LEU A 93 -14.42 6.72 -6.14
C LEU A 93 -15.15 5.92 -5.05
N GLN A 94 -14.91 6.21 -3.78
CA GLN A 94 -15.53 5.51 -2.64
C GLN A 94 -17.08 5.50 -2.70
N ALA A 95 -17.67 6.58 -3.18
CA ALA A 95 -19.13 6.65 -3.34
C ALA A 95 -19.70 5.62 -4.33
N TRP A 96 -18.88 5.03 -5.21
CA TRP A 96 -19.32 4.00 -6.16
C TRP A 96 -19.65 2.68 -5.48
N GLU A 97 -19.11 2.41 -4.29
CA GLU A 97 -19.45 1.23 -3.50
C GLU A 97 -20.95 1.14 -3.22
N CYS A 98 -21.56 2.28 -2.88
CA CYS A 98 -22.99 2.36 -2.53
C CYS A 98 -23.88 2.81 -3.69
N THR A 99 -23.32 3.05 -4.89
CA THR A 99 -24.09 3.48 -6.05
C THR A 99 -24.59 2.26 -6.83
N PRO A 100 -25.90 2.03 -6.97
CA PRO A 100 -26.42 0.89 -7.71
C PRO A 100 -25.90 0.87 -9.14
N GLY A 101 -25.38 -0.27 -9.59
CA GLY A 101 -24.81 -0.47 -10.92
C GLY A 101 -23.32 -0.12 -11.08
N LYS A 102 -22.68 0.49 -10.09
CA LYS A 102 -21.25 0.79 -10.10
C LYS A 102 -20.41 -0.08 -9.16
N GLU A 103 -21.03 -0.88 -8.33
CA GLU A 103 -20.41 -1.76 -7.35
C GLU A 103 -19.36 -2.70 -7.97
N MET A 104 -19.66 -3.26 -9.16
CA MET A 104 -18.74 -4.16 -9.84
C MET A 104 -17.43 -3.45 -10.26
N VAL A 105 -17.55 -2.24 -10.78
CA VAL A 105 -16.40 -1.44 -11.22
C VAL A 105 -15.56 -1.04 -10.02
N TRP A 106 -16.22 -0.63 -8.93
CA TRP A 106 -15.54 -0.29 -7.68
C TRP A 106 -14.81 -1.51 -7.08
N ASN A 107 -15.44 -2.68 -7.05
CA ASN A 107 -14.82 -3.93 -6.58
C ASN A 107 -13.58 -4.30 -7.40
N ILE A 108 -13.63 -4.16 -8.72
CA ILE A 108 -12.49 -4.39 -9.61
C ILE A 108 -11.35 -3.40 -9.28
N LEU A 109 -11.66 -2.12 -9.16
CA LEU A 109 -10.68 -1.08 -8.83
C LEU A 109 -10.04 -1.34 -7.44
N SER A 110 -10.85 -1.68 -6.44
CA SER A 110 -10.42 -2.06 -5.10
C SER A 110 -9.46 -3.26 -5.13
N LEU A 111 -9.79 -4.26 -5.95
CA LEU A 111 -8.99 -5.45 -6.12
C LEU A 111 -7.62 -5.12 -6.74
N PHE A 112 -7.59 -4.33 -7.81
CA PHE A 112 -6.34 -3.89 -8.45
C PHE A 112 -5.49 -3.03 -7.51
N THR A 113 -6.09 -2.09 -6.80
CA THR A 113 -5.37 -1.24 -5.84
C THR A 113 -4.74 -2.06 -4.73
N THR A 114 -5.52 -2.94 -4.10
CA THR A 114 -5.04 -3.80 -3.01
C THR A 114 -3.95 -4.76 -3.50
N SER A 115 -4.12 -5.35 -4.68
CA SER A 115 -3.13 -6.25 -5.30
C SER A 115 -1.85 -5.51 -5.67
N GLY A 116 -1.96 -4.28 -6.19
CA GLY A 116 -0.80 -3.44 -6.50
C GLY A 116 0.00 -3.05 -5.26
N MET A 117 -0.69 -2.67 -4.17
CA MET A 117 -0.04 -2.38 -2.89
C MET A 117 0.66 -3.62 -2.32
N LEU A 118 -0.01 -4.77 -2.34
CA LEU A 118 0.58 -6.03 -1.89
C LEU A 118 1.79 -6.43 -2.76
N PHE A 119 1.71 -6.23 -4.07
CA PHE A 119 2.82 -6.52 -4.98
C PHE A 119 4.07 -5.69 -4.61
N LEU A 120 3.91 -4.39 -4.39
CA LEU A 120 5.01 -3.53 -3.94
C LEU A 120 5.55 -3.97 -2.59
N GLU A 121 4.67 -4.31 -1.64
CA GLU A 121 5.03 -4.73 -0.30
C GLU A 121 5.86 -6.02 -0.31
N VAL A 122 5.35 -7.05 -0.99
CA VAL A 122 6.02 -8.35 -1.07
C VAL A 122 7.31 -8.27 -1.89
N SER A 123 7.30 -7.53 -3.01
CA SER A 123 8.47 -7.42 -3.87
C SER A 123 9.63 -6.72 -3.16
N LEU A 124 9.36 -5.65 -2.42
CA LEU A 124 10.39 -4.96 -1.65
C LEU A 124 10.97 -5.81 -0.53
N VAL A 125 10.10 -6.44 0.27
CA VAL A 125 10.54 -7.32 1.36
C VAL A 125 11.34 -8.51 0.80
N ALA A 126 10.87 -9.14 -0.27
CA ALA A 126 11.55 -10.25 -0.91
C ALA A 126 12.91 -9.83 -1.48
N PHE A 127 12.97 -8.66 -2.14
CA PHE A 127 14.21 -8.14 -2.69
C PHE A 127 15.25 -7.88 -1.60
N LEU A 128 14.85 -7.26 -0.50
CA LEU A 128 15.74 -6.96 0.63
C LEU A 128 16.22 -8.23 1.38
N LEU A 129 15.35 -9.25 1.47
CA LEU A 129 15.71 -10.51 2.11
C LEU A 129 16.61 -11.42 1.24
N GLN A 130 16.65 -11.19 -0.08
CA GLN A 130 17.38 -12.04 -1.02
C GLN A 130 18.90 -11.90 -0.86
N GLY A 131 19.41 -10.78 -0.33
CA GLY A 131 20.83 -10.57 -0.04
C GLY A 131 21.73 -10.59 -1.29
N ASN A 132 23.04 -10.56 -1.08
CA ASN A 132 24.09 -10.34 -2.09
C ASN A 132 24.45 -11.57 -2.97
N TYR A 133 23.54 -12.50 -3.20
CA TYR A 133 23.89 -13.79 -3.84
C TYR A 133 23.64 -13.85 -5.36
N THR A 134 22.97 -12.84 -5.95
CA THR A 134 22.60 -12.85 -7.36
C THR A 134 22.84 -11.47 -8.01
N SER A 135 22.97 -11.43 -9.35
CA SER A 135 23.02 -10.16 -10.08
C SER A 135 21.73 -9.37 -9.83
N GLY A 136 21.82 -8.04 -9.78
CA GLY A 136 20.69 -7.19 -9.44
C GLY A 136 19.47 -7.39 -10.34
N LEU A 137 19.68 -7.59 -11.67
CA LEU A 137 18.61 -7.84 -12.61
C LEU A 137 17.93 -9.21 -12.40
N GLU A 138 18.70 -10.25 -12.12
CA GLU A 138 18.17 -11.58 -11.83
C GLU A 138 17.39 -11.58 -10.51
N ALA A 139 17.93 -10.90 -9.48
CA ALA A 139 17.24 -10.69 -8.21
C ALA A 139 15.89 -9.98 -8.41
N LEU A 140 15.86 -8.92 -9.22
CA LEU A 140 14.64 -8.18 -9.53
C LEU A 140 13.60 -9.07 -10.24
N THR A 141 14.02 -9.77 -11.29
CA THR A 141 13.13 -10.64 -12.05
C THR A 141 12.55 -11.75 -11.19
N ARG A 142 13.40 -12.41 -10.41
CA ARG A 142 12.98 -13.47 -9.48
C ARG A 142 12.01 -12.93 -8.43
N THR A 143 12.31 -11.78 -7.87
CA THR A 143 11.45 -11.12 -6.87
C THR A 143 10.09 -10.77 -7.45
N PHE A 144 10.04 -10.19 -8.66
CA PHE A 144 8.78 -9.83 -9.31
C PHE A 144 7.95 -11.05 -9.70
N VAL A 145 8.57 -12.13 -10.16
CA VAL A 145 7.87 -13.39 -10.45
C VAL A 145 7.29 -14.00 -9.19
N VAL A 146 8.08 -14.11 -8.12
CA VAL A 146 7.62 -14.67 -6.84
C VAL A 146 6.49 -13.80 -6.26
N SER A 147 6.66 -12.48 -6.26
CA SER A 147 5.64 -11.54 -5.77
C SER A 147 4.36 -11.61 -6.60
N GLY A 148 4.48 -11.71 -7.92
CA GLY A 148 3.34 -11.89 -8.81
C GLY A 148 2.58 -13.20 -8.55
N LEU A 149 3.28 -14.30 -8.29
CA LEU A 149 2.66 -15.58 -7.91
C LEU A 149 1.93 -15.48 -6.55
N ILE A 150 2.55 -14.85 -5.55
CA ILE A 150 1.94 -14.64 -4.23
C ILE A 150 0.68 -13.78 -4.34
N VAL A 151 0.76 -12.67 -5.09
CA VAL A 151 -0.39 -11.78 -5.33
C VAL A 151 -1.49 -12.49 -6.12
N GLY A 152 -1.14 -13.27 -7.13
CA GLY A 152 -2.09 -14.09 -7.88
C GLY A 152 -2.81 -15.12 -7.01
N LEU A 153 -2.08 -15.77 -6.10
CA LEU A 153 -2.68 -16.70 -5.13
C LEU A 153 -3.59 -15.97 -4.13
N ASP A 154 -3.17 -14.83 -3.59
CA ASP A 154 -3.97 -13.99 -2.71
C ASP A 154 -5.26 -13.53 -3.37
N LEU A 155 -5.18 -13.13 -4.65
CA LEU A 155 -6.34 -12.75 -5.46
C LEU A 155 -7.33 -13.92 -5.60
N LEU A 156 -6.85 -15.12 -5.92
CA LEU A 156 -7.68 -16.32 -6.04
C LEU A 156 -8.35 -16.67 -4.72
N LEU A 157 -7.65 -16.58 -3.60
CA LEU A 157 -8.18 -16.85 -2.27
C LEU A 157 -9.27 -15.83 -1.90
N LYS A 158 -9.07 -14.56 -2.21
CA LYS A 158 -10.07 -13.50 -1.97
C LYS A 158 -11.32 -13.68 -2.82
N VAL A 159 -11.15 -13.91 -4.12
CA VAL A 159 -12.27 -14.00 -5.07
C VAL A 159 -13.05 -15.31 -4.91
N LYS A 160 -12.36 -16.46 -4.80
CA LYS A 160 -13.01 -17.78 -4.72
C LYS A 160 -13.52 -18.14 -3.33
N TRP A 161 -12.79 -17.76 -2.27
CA TRP A 161 -13.02 -18.27 -0.93
C TRP A 161 -13.40 -17.18 0.06
N GLY A 162 -13.34 -15.91 -0.31
CA GLY A 162 -13.62 -14.76 0.57
C GLY A 162 -12.66 -14.66 1.77
N LEU A 163 -11.47 -15.23 1.68
CA LEU A 163 -10.53 -15.33 2.79
C LEU A 163 -9.67 -14.06 2.92
N TRP A 164 -10.30 -12.93 3.16
CA TRP A 164 -9.62 -11.63 3.31
C TRP A 164 -8.70 -11.56 4.53
N VAL A 165 -9.03 -12.28 5.59
CA VAL A 165 -8.27 -12.27 6.85
C VAL A 165 -6.94 -13.00 6.72
N VAL A 166 -6.86 -14.04 5.87
CA VAL A 166 -5.64 -14.85 5.68
C VAL A 166 -4.48 -14.00 5.20
N HIS A 167 -4.72 -13.08 4.29
CA HIS A 167 -3.74 -12.12 3.81
C HIS A 167 -3.10 -11.30 4.96
N ARG A 168 -3.92 -10.71 5.83
CA ARG A 168 -3.44 -9.92 6.98
C ARG A 168 -2.68 -10.78 7.98
N LEU A 169 -3.13 -12.01 8.20
CA LEU A 169 -2.46 -12.95 9.11
C LEU A 169 -1.07 -13.34 8.60
N VAL A 170 -0.96 -13.66 7.30
CA VAL A 170 0.33 -14.01 6.68
C VAL A 170 1.31 -12.83 6.74
N LEU A 171 0.87 -11.61 6.41
CA LEU A 171 1.73 -10.42 6.48
C LEU A 171 2.17 -10.14 7.93
N THR A 172 1.25 -10.23 8.89
CA THR A 172 1.59 -10.04 10.31
C THR A 172 2.63 -11.06 10.77
N ALA A 173 2.49 -12.33 10.36
CA ALA A 173 3.46 -13.38 10.68
C ALA A 173 4.84 -13.10 10.05
N ILE A 174 4.89 -12.68 8.79
CA ILE A 174 6.15 -12.34 8.10
C ILE A 174 6.85 -11.17 8.80
N TYR A 175 6.14 -10.07 9.05
CA TYR A 175 6.72 -8.91 9.73
C TYR A 175 7.14 -9.21 11.16
N GLY A 176 6.33 -9.96 11.90
CA GLY A 176 6.67 -10.43 13.24
C GLY A 176 7.93 -11.31 13.24
N PHE A 177 8.07 -12.20 12.26
CA PHE A 177 9.26 -13.03 12.10
C PHE A 177 10.51 -12.19 11.79
N ILE A 178 10.43 -11.18 10.92
CA ILE A 178 11.55 -10.27 10.62
C ILE A 178 11.96 -9.50 11.88
N LEU A 179 11.01 -8.98 12.67
CA LEU A 179 11.30 -8.30 13.92
C LEU A 179 11.90 -9.23 14.97
N PHE A 180 11.43 -10.47 15.04
CA PHE A 180 12.02 -11.48 15.92
C PHE A 180 13.47 -11.80 15.52
N MET A 181 13.74 -11.97 14.22
CA MET A 181 15.09 -12.18 13.72
C MET A 181 16.02 -11.00 14.02
N TYR A 182 15.51 -9.77 13.96
CA TYR A 182 16.27 -8.57 14.29
C TYR A 182 16.78 -8.55 15.75
N HIS A 183 16.00 -9.08 16.69
CA HIS A 183 16.37 -9.20 18.10
C HIS A 183 17.19 -10.47 18.41
N SER A 184 17.30 -11.40 17.47
CA SER A 184 18.03 -12.65 17.61
C SER A 184 19.48 -12.52 17.13
N LYS A 185 20.30 -13.55 17.39
CA LYS A 185 21.67 -13.71 16.87
C LYS A 185 21.74 -13.72 15.32
N TRP A 186 20.61 -13.82 14.64
CA TRP A 186 20.50 -13.88 13.18
C TRP A 186 20.45 -12.51 12.52
N ARG A 187 20.65 -11.44 13.28
CA ARG A 187 20.68 -10.06 12.80
C ARG A 187 21.68 -9.84 11.66
N GLU A 188 22.79 -10.56 11.63
CA GLU A 188 23.83 -10.45 10.60
C GLU A 188 23.36 -10.83 9.19
N ARG A 189 22.27 -11.61 9.09
CA ARG A 189 21.67 -12.01 7.82
C ARG A 189 20.62 -11.03 7.29
N LEU A 190 20.32 -9.99 8.03
CA LEU A 190 19.30 -9.01 7.70
C LEU A 190 19.95 -7.71 7.18
N PRO A 191 19.25 -6.91 6.36
CA PRO A 191 19.76 -5.64 5.87
C PRO A 191 20.22 -4.73 7.00
N ALA A 192 21.34 -4.05 6.85
CA ALA A 192 21.92 -3.18 7.88
C ALA A 192 21.13 -1.85 8.07
N ARG A 193 20.14 -1.53 7.20
CA ARG A 193 19.43 -0.25 7.20
C ARG A 193 18.42 -0.13 8.34
N PRO A 194 18.58 0.87 9.26
CA PRO A 194 17.65 1.06 10.37
C PRO A 194 16.25 1.52 9.91
N ALA A 195 16.16 2.23 8.78
CA ALA A 195 14.88 2.66 8.19
C ALA A 195 13.98 1.48 7.82
N PHE A 196 14.56 0.38 7.33
CA PHE A 196 13.83 -0.86 7.02
C PHE A 196 13.09 -1.42 8.24
N TYR A 197 13.74 -1.46 9.41
CA TYR A 197 13.09 -2.00 10.62
C TYR A 197 11.99 -1.09 11.16
N LYS A 198 12.12 0.23 10.99
CA LYS A 198 11.04 1.17 11.31
C LYS A 198 9.82 0.91 10.41
N TYR A 199 10.03 0.72 9.11
CA TYR A 199 8.99 0.34 8.17
C TYR A 199 8.32 -0.98 8.58
N VAL A 200 9.10 -2.04 8.81
CA VAL A 200 8.59 -3.36 9.23
C VAL A 200 7.79 -3.26 10.53
N ALA A 201 8.25 -2.50 11.52
CA ALA A 201 7.54 -2.29 12.79
C ALA A 201 6.19 -1.59 12.59
N ILE A 202 6.14 -0.53 11.78
CA ILE A 202 4.90 0.18 11.47
C ILE A 202 3.92 -0.75 10.74
N MET A 203 4.39 -1.49 9.73
CA MET A 203 3.56 -2.42 8.97
C MET A 203 3.07 -3.59 9.83
N PHE A 204 3.90 -4.10 10.74
CA PHE A 204 3.49 -5.10 11.72
C PHE A 204 2.35 -4.59 12.61
N ILE A 205 2.48 -3.39 13.17
CA ILE A 205 1.45 -2.77 14.02
C ILE A 205 0.15 -2.58 13.23
N LEU A 206 0.20 -2.03 12.02
CA LEU A 206 -0.99 -1.81 11.19
C LEU A 206 -1.72 -3.12 10.85
N ASN A 207 -0.98 -4.15 10.45
CA ASN A 207 -1.58 -5.45 10.14
C ASN A 207 -2.12 -6.16 11.38
N ALA A 208 -1.43 -6.09 12.53
CA ALA A 208 -1.90 -6.64 13.80
C ALA A 208 -3.17 -5.93 14.29
N LEU A 209 -3.23 -4.59 14.21
CA LEU A 209 -4.43 -3.83 14.55
C LEU A 209 -5.61 -4.18 13.64
N ALA A 210 -5.37 -4.38 12.34
CA ALA A 210 -6.40 -4.81 11.41
C ALA A 210 -6.95 -6.21 11.77
N LEU A 211 -6.09 -7.15 12.18
CA LEU A 211 -6.53 -8.48 12.65
C LEU A 211 -7.35 -8.39 13.94
N ILE A 212 -6.91 -7.58 14.91
CA ILE A 212 -7.65 -7.34 16.15
C ILE A 212 -9.02 -6.71 15.83
N ALA A 213 -9.05 -5.74 14.94
CA ALA A 213 -10.29 -5.10 14.50
C ALA A 213 -11.26 -6.10 13.86
N CYS A 214 -10.76 -6.98 12.96
CA CYS A 214 -11.56 -8.05 12.36
C CYS A 214 -12.11 -9.01 13.42
N GLY A 215 -11.30 -9.39 14.41
CA GLY A 215 -11.74 -10.26 15.51
C GLY A 215 -12.81 -9.60 16.39
N LEU A 216 -12.66 -8.33 16.72
CA LEU A 216 -13.65 -7.57 17.50
C LEU A 216 -14.97 -7.39 16.73
N THR A 217 -14.88 -7.08 15.44
CA THR A 217 -16.07 -6.96 14.57
C THR A 217 -16.80 -8.29 14.45
N GLY A 218 -16.06 -9.41 14.31
CA GLY A 218 -16.65 -10.74 14.28
C GLY A 218 -17.37 -11.14 15.58
N ASN A 219 -16.97 -10.55 16.72
CA ASN A 219 -17.65 -10.72 18.01
C ASN A 219 -18.77 -9.69 18.27
N GLY A 220 -19.11 -8.84 17.28
CA GLY A 220 -20.20 -7.87 17.38
C GLY A 220 -19.84 -6.60 18.17
N ALA A 221 -18.57 -6.36 18.48
CA ALA A 221 -18.14 -5.15 19.17
C ALA A 221 -18.12 -3.94 18.21
N GLY A 222 -18.96 -2.92 18.47
CA GLY A 222 -19.03 -1.70 17.63
C GLY A 222 -17.70 -0.96 17.52
N PHE A 223 -16.86 -1.01 18.54
CA PHE A 223 -15.49 -0.46 18.50
C PHE A 223 -14.63 -1.13 17.42
N GLY A 224 -14.86 -2.42 17.11
CA GLY A 224 -14.16 -3.15 16.06
C GLY A 224 -14.33 -2.52 14.69
N PHE A 225 -15.53 -2.06 14.36
CA PHE A 225 -15.82 -1.35 13.10
C PHE A 225 -15.04 -0.06 12.97
N TRP A 226 -15.04 0.75 14.02
CA TRP A 226 -14.28 2.00 14.04
C TRP A 226 -12.78 1.76 13.89
N LEU A 227 -12.24 0.79 14.63
CA LEU A 227 -10.82 0.43 14.54
C LEU A 227 -10.46 -0.11 13.15
N TYR A 228 -11.31 -0.93 12.54
CA TYR A 228 -11.10 -1.43 11.18
C TYR A 228 -11.08 -0.30 10.15
N SER A 229 -12.04 0.63 10.21
CA SER A 229 -12.07 1.81 9.35
C SER A 229 -10.81 2.66 9.52
N ALA A 230 -10.38 2.90 10.76
CA ALA A 230 -9.15 3.64 11.04
C ALA A 230 -7.90 2.95 10.46
N THR A 231 -7.81 1.62 10.55
CA THR A 231 -6.67 0.88 9.97
C THR A 231 -6.66 0.93 8.44
N ILE A 232 -7.82 0.91 7.78
CA ILE A 232 -7.92 1.11 6.32
C ILE A 232 -7.43 2.50 5.93
N VAL A 233 -7.91 3.55 6.61
CA VAL A 233 -7.48 4.93 6.36
C VAL A 233 -5.97 5.07 6.55
N CYS A 234 -5.43 4.58 7.66
CA CYS A 234 -3.99 4.62 7.91
C CYS A 234 -3.18 3.86 6.85
N TYR A 235 -3.65 2.68 6.43
CA TYR A 235 -2.96 1.89 5.43
C TYR A 235 -2.90 2.61 4.08
N HIS A 236 -4.03 3.08 3.55
CA HIS A 236 -4.09 3.77 2.26
C HIS A 236 -3.43 5.16 2.26
N ALA A 237 -3.44 5.85 3.41
CA ALA A 237 -2.83 7.17 3.54
C ALA A 237 -1.31 7.13 3.75
N LEU A 238 -0.81 6.18 4.55
CA LEU A 238 0.57 6.18 5.03
C LEU A 238 1.48 5.19 4.31
N TYR A 239 0.94 4.10 3.75
CA TYR A 239 1.74 3.03 3.18
C TYR A 239 2.67 3.51 2.06
N LEU A 240 2.13 4.17 1.03
CA LEU A 240 2.92 4.63 -0.12
C LEU A 240 3.94 5.72 0.25
N PRO A 241 3.60 6.76 1.04
CA PRO A 241 4.58 7.71 1.56
C PRO A 241 5.68 7.04 2.40
N LEU A 242 5.32 6.11 3.27
CA LEU A 242 6.28 5.39 4.11
C LEU A 242 7.25 4.56 3.27
N LEU A 243 6.73 3.86 2.26
CA LEU A 243 7.52 3.09 1.31
C LEU A 243 8.50 4.00 0.54
N TYR A 244 8.02 5.15 0.03
CA TYR A 244 8.85 6.11 -0.66
C TYR A 244 9.99 6.62 0.24
N ILE A 245 9.67 7.08 1.46
CA ILE A 245 10.66 7.62 2.41
C ILE A 245 11.69 6.56 2.81
N THR A 246 11.27 5.31 2.99
CA THR A 246 12.15 4.24 3.47
C THR A 246 13.11 3.73 2.41
N PHE A 247 12.68 3.68 1.13
CA PHE A 247 13.42 2.97 0.08
C PHE A 247 13.89 3.85 -1.08
N LEU A 248 13.14 4.91 -1.43
CA LEU A 248 13.44 5.71 -2.61
C LEU A 248 13.95 7.11 -2.27
N ALA A 249 13.59 7.67 -1.11
CA ALA A 249 13.91 9.06 -0.79
C ALA A 249 15.41 9.34 -0.80
N ASP A 250 16.19 8.45 -0.18
CA ASP A 250 17.65 8.60 -0.11
C ASP A 250 18.26 8.70 -1.51
N PHE A 251 17.84 7.79 -2.42
CA PHE A 251 18.31 7.80 -3.80
C PHE A 251 18.00 9.11 -4.53
N PHE A 252 16.85 9.72 -4.26
CA PHE A 252 16.45 10.96 -4.94
C PHE A 252 16.93 12.23 -4.26
N GLN A 253 17.32 12.20 -2.99
CA GLN A 253 17.74 13.38 -2.22
C GLN A 253 19.24 13.69 -2.32
N GLU A 254 20.08 12.72 -2.61
CA GLU A 254 21.53 12.93 -2.68
C GLU A 254 21.92 13.85 -3.85
N GLU A 255 22.47 15.01 -3.51
CA GLU A 255 22.97 16.02 -4.47
C GLU A 255 24.49 15.96 -4.67
N ASP A 256 25.25 15.30 -3.77
CA ASP A 256 26.72 15.28 -3.79
C ASP A 256 27.30 13.98 -4.36
N LEU A 257 28.12 14.13 -5.42
CA LEU A 257 28.84 13.05 -6.12
C LEU A 257 29.73 12.19 -5.20
N HIS A 258 30.15 12.70 -4.05
CA HIS A 258 31.00 11.98 -3.11
C HIS A 258 30.21 11.00 -2.22
N LEU A 259 29.02 11.38 -1.82
CA LEU A 259 28.06 10.53 -1.10
C LEU A 259 27.40 9.51 -2.07
N GLU A 260 27.28 9.86 -3.33
CA GLU A 260 26.79 8.97 -4.39
C GLU A 260 27.65 7.70 -4.47
N ASN A 261 28.98 7.79 -4.41
CA ASN A 261 29.87 6.63 -4.43
C ASN A 261 29.72 5.74 -3.19
N VAL A 262 29.55 6.32 -2.00
CA VAL A 262 29.32 5.56 -0.76
C VAL A 262 27.93 4.90 -0.78
N TYR A 263 26.92 5.63 -1.23
CA TYR A 263 25.56 5.13 -1.38
C TYR A 263 25.47 4.02 -2.43
N TYR A 264 26.14 4.18 -3.59
CA TYR A 264 26.21 3.14 -4.61
C TYR A 264 26.96 1.89 -4.09
N SER A 265 28.02 2.05 -3.28
CA SER A 265 28.69 0.90 -2.70
C SER A 265 27.84 0.16 -1.68
N GLU A 266 27.15 0.88 -0.79
CA GLU A 266 26.21 0.27 0.17
C GLU A 266 25.01 -0.39 -0.51
N MET A 267 24.47 0.21 -1.57
CA MET A 267 23.38 -0.35 -2.36
C MET A 267 23.85 -1.51 -3.23
N LYS A 268 25.10 -1.47 -3.74
CA LYS A 268 25.74 -2.57 -4.45
C LYS A 268 25.93 -3.76 -3.50
N ASP A 269 26.42 -3.53 -2.29
CA ASP A 269 26.58 -4.53 -1.26
C ASP A 269 25.24 -5.10 -0.76
N ALA A 270 24.16 -4.30 -0.87
CA ALA A 270 22.78 -4.72 -0.60
C ALA A 270 22.09 -5.35 -1.82
N GLY A 271 22.78 -5.51 -2.96
CA GLY A 271 22.22 -6.09 -4.19
C GLY A 271 21.27 -5.18 -4.97
N PHE A 272 21.28 -3.87 -4.71
CA PHE A 272 20.38 -2.91 -5.38
C PHE A 272 20.83 -2.52 -6.79
N PHE A 273 22.09 -2.73 -7.15
CA PHE A 273 22.62 -2.37 -8.46
C PHE A 273 23.34 -3.56 -9.11
N ASP A 274 23.17 -3.64 -10.41
CA ASP A 274 23.93 -4.56 -11.24
C ASP A 274 25.40 -4.14 -11.31
N THR A 275 26.33 -5.08 -11.20
CA THR A 275 27.75 -4.84 -11.31
C THR A 275 28.27 -4.75 -12.74
N ASP A 276 27.41 -4.97 -13.75
CA ASP A 276 27.78 -5.11 -15.16
C ASP A 276 27.69 -3.79 -15.95
N TRP A 277 28.32 -2.73 -15.43
CA TRP A 277 28.48 -1.47 -16.14
C TRP A 277 29.96 -1.18 -16.46
N GLU A 278 30.70 -2.19 -16.96
CA GLU A 278 31.94 -1.94 -17.70
C GLU A 278 31.72 -2.00 -19.21
#